data_c748523f5bf59bd3792f45092262eaa5
#
_entry.id   c748523f5bf59bd3792f45092262eaa5
#
_cell.length_a   1.000
_cell.length_b   1.000
_cell.length_c   1.000
_cell.angle_alpha   90.00
_cell.angle_beta   90.00
_cell.angle_gamma   90.00
#
_symmetry.space_group_name_H-M   'P 1'
#
loop_
_entity.id
_entity.type
_entity.pdbx_description
1 polymer ?
#
loop_
_entity_poly.entity_id
_entity_poly.type
_entity_poly.pdbx_seq_one_letter_code
_entity_poly.pdbx_strand_id
1 'polypeptide(L)'
;MSARRWQRPSWFAIALTALGIALFLSLGLWQLGRMREKRALLDTAAALLNERKSVPLVDAAWDVARAHAYDWVSGTGTFADRQPVLLDNQIRNGRVGVRVYRVFNMDKTVDSVNGSSMGGSILIDLGWLPLAANRELPKLRFPLTNNIEVRGLLAPPPSTGWALGPGFELKGDVWLATRIDPDTLAPALLQWTPARQSRLAPRVLRLDPALPLGFERDLDVLPGTMPPERHLGYAVQWFAFALAALIIFIMLHFKKVEK
;
A
#
# COMPACT_ATOMS: atom_id res chain seq x y z
N MET A 1 -5.78 -52.88 33.40
CA MET A 1 -5.16 -51.68 32.76
C MET A 1 -4.13 -52.18 31.74
N SER A 2 -4.38 -52.04 30.42
CA SER A 2 -3.44 -52.47 29.40
C SER A 2 -2.25 -51.49 29.34
N ALA A 3 -1.02 -51.98 29.54
CA ALA A 3 0.18 -51.17 29.47
C ALA A 3 0.44 -50.74 28.01
N ARG A 4 0.67 -49.46 27.77
CA ARG A 4 1.12 -48.96 26.47
C ARG A 4 2.62 -49.04 26.42
N ARG A 5 3.20 -49.60 25.35
CA ARG A 5 4.64 -49.72 25.15
C ARG A 5 5.07 -48.87 23.97
N TRP A 6 6.19 -48.13 24.15
CA TRP A 6 6.81 -47.34 23.08
C TRP A 6 7.43 -48.27 22.03
N GLN A 7 7.10 -48.04 20.75
CA GLN A 7 7.75 -48.69 19.61
C GLN A 7 8.77 -47.74 19.00
N ARG A 8 9.95 -48.24 18.64
CA ARG A 8 10.98 -47.43 17.99
C ARG A 8 10.48 -46.97 16.64
N PRO A 9 10.38 -45.63 16.40
CA PRO A 9 10.02 -45.10 15.11
C PRO A 9 11.10 -45.40 14.06
N SER A 10 10.68 -45.54 12.79
CA SER A 10 11.66 -45.58 11.69
C SER A 10 12.33 -44.21 11.56
N TRP A 11 13.59 -44.21 11.12
CA TRP A 11 14.32 -42.95 10.89
C TRP A 11 13.58 -42.04 9.87
N PHE A 12 12.90 -42.65 8.89
CA PHE A 12 12.12 -41.92 7.91
C PHE A 12 10.93 -41.21 8.57
N ALA A 13 10.20 -41.86 9.47
CA ALA A 13 9.10 -41.26 10.21
C ALA A 13 9.58 -40.10 11.08
N ILE A 14 10.75 -40.23 11.74
CA ILE A 14 11.36 -39.16 12.51
C ILE A 14 11.71 -37.99 11.61
N ALA A 15 12.40 -38.23 10.50
CA ALA A 15 12.84 -37.19 9.58
C ALA A 15 11.65 -36.44 8.96
N LEU A 16 10.62 -37.17 8.53
CA LEU A 16 9.42 -36.56 7.95
C LEU A 16 8.65 -35.69 8.97
N THR A 17 8.50 -36.17 10.19
CA THR A 17 7.84 -35.43 11.26
C THR A 17 8.65 -34.20 11.65
N ALA A 18 9.96 -34.34 11.79
CA ALA A 18 10.84 -33.21 12.11
C ALA A 18 10.81 -32.13 11.01
N LEU A 19 10.82 -32.55 9.74
CA LEU A 19 10.69 -31.63 8.60
C LEU A 19 9.33 -30.91 8.62
N GLY A 20 8.24 -31.62 8.85
CA GLY A 20 6.89 -31.05 8.95
C GLY A 20 6.79 -30.02 10.10
N ILE A 21 7.30 -30.38 11.28
CA ILE A 21 7.32 -29.47 12.43
C ILE A 21 8.18 -28.23 12.12
N ALA A 22 9.36 -28.41 11.55
CA ALA A 22 10.24 -27.29 11.17
C ALA A 22 9.56 -26.36 10.16
N LEU A 23 8.85 -26.92 9.17
CA LEU A 23 8.07 -26.14 8.20
C LEU A 23 6.98 -25.33 8.90
N PHE A 24 6.17 -25.94 9.73
CA PHE A 24 5.08 -25.24 10.43
C PHE A 24 5.60 -24.17 11.39
N LEU A 25 6.67 -24.44 12.10
CA LEU A 25 7.33 -23.43 12.96
C LEU A 25 7.85 -22.25 12.15
N SER A 26 8.51 -22.51 11.01
CA SER A 26 9.04 -21.44 10.16
C SER A 26 7.91 -20.57 9.58
N LEU A 27 6.80 -21.17 9.15
CA LEU A 27 5.61 -20.44 8.68
C LEU A 27 4.97 -19.61 9.81
N GLY A 28 4.90 -20.16 11.02
CA GLY A 28 4.41 -19.45 12.19
C GLY A 28 5.25 -18.22 12.52
N LEU A 29 6.57 -18.39 12.54
CA LEU A 29 7.53 -17.28 12.78
C LEU A 29 7.47 -16.22 11.68
N TRP A 30 7.35 -16.63 10.41
CA TRP A 30 7.17 -15.72 9.29
C TRP A 30 5.90 -14.88 9.43
N GLN A 31 4.78 -15.50 9.82
CA GLN A 31 3.52 -14.77 10.05
C GLN A 31 3.65 -13.76 11.21
N LEU A 32 4.35 -14.13 12.29
CA LEU A 32 4.62 -13.18 13.39
C LEU A 32 5.51 -12.00 12.93
N GLY A 33 6.50 -12.25 12.07
CA GLY A 33 7.29 -11.19 11.46
C GLY A 33 6.42 -10.21 10.68
N ARG A 34 5.56 -10.72 9.79
CA ARG A 34 4.63 -9.89 8.99
C ARG A 34 3.64 -9.10 9.85
N MET A 35 3.13 -9.71 10.94
CA MET A 35 2.27 -9.01 11.90
C MET A 35 2.99 -7.81 12.54
N ARG A 36 4.23 -8.02 13.02
CA ARG A 36 5.03 -6.97 13.66
C ARG A 36 5.36 -5.81 12.72
N GLU A 37 5.77 -6.12 11.48
CA GLU A 37 6.06 -5.13 10.44
C GLU A 37 4.84 -4.23 10.18
N LYS A 38 3.67 -4.85 9.97
CA LYS A 38 2.44 -4.11 9.72
C LYS A 38 1.98 -3.28 10.91
N ARG A 39 2.13 -3.81 12.13
CA ARG A 39 1.79 -3.07 13.34
C ARG A 39 2.68 -1.85 13.50
N ALA A 40 4.00 -2.00 13.34
CA ALA A 40 4.93 -0.88 13.42
C ALA A 40 4.63 0.22 12.38
N LEU A 41 4.23 -0.18 11.15
CA LEU A 41 3.82 0.75 10.11
C LEU A 41 2.55 1.53 10.52
N LEU A 42 1.54 0.83 11.05
CA LEU A 42 0.29 1.46 11.51
C LEU A 42 0.53 2.40 12.70
N ASP A 43 1.37 2.00 13.66
CA ASP A 43 1.71 2.82 14.83
C ASP A 43 2.46 4.10 14.40
N THR A 44 3.41 3.99 13.46
CA THR A 44 4.12 5.14 12.89
C THR A 44 3.15 6.08 12.16
N ALA A 45 2.27 5.53 11.34
CA ALA A 45 1.28 6.34 10.62
C ALA A 45 0.28 7.01 11.57
N ALA A 46 -0.17 6.31 12.62
CA ALA A 46 -1.05 6.87 13.62
C ALA A 46 -0.39 8.04 14.37
N ALA A 47 0.89 7.92 14.74
CA ALA A 47 1.65 9.01 15.36
C ALA A 47 1.72 10.24 14.43
N LEU A 48 2.06 10.04 13.14
CA LEU A 48 2.09 11.12 12.15
C LEU A 48 0.74 11.81 11.98
N LEU A 49 -0.35 11.03 11.93
CA LEU A 49 -1.70 11.56 11.77
C LEU A 49 -2.21 12.30 13.02
N ASN A 50 -1.72 11.95 14.20
CA ASN A 50 -2.05 12.62 15.45
C ASN A 50 -1.24 13.93 15.60
N GLU A 51 0.05 13.89 15.33
CA GLU A 51 0.93 15.06 15.48
C GLU A 51 0.71 16.08 14.36
N ARG A 52 0.45 15.64 13.14
CA ARG A 52 0.28 16.45 11.91
C ARG A 52 1.34 17.55 11.78
N LYS A 53 2.55 17.25 12.23
CA LYS A 53 3.69 18.16 12.05
C LYS A 53 4.04 18.21 10.58
N SER A 54 3.70 19.34 9.95
CA SER A 54 3.85 19.50 8.51
C SER A 54 5.30 19.80 8.13
N VAL A 55 5.78 19.14 7.08
CA VAL A 55 7.01 19.49 6.37
C VAL A 55 6.67 20.03 4.98
N PRO A 56 7.53 20.86 4.35
CA PRO A 56 7.25 21.40 3.03
C PRO A 56 7.08 20.29 1.98
N LEU A 57 5.98 20.36 1.23
CA LEU A 57 5.63 19.33 0.23
C LEU A 57 6.74 19.15 -0.82
N VAL A 58 7.30 20.26 -1.33
CA VAL A 58 8.29 20.22 -2.40
C VAL A 58 9.58 19.50 -1.98
N ASP A 59 10.03 19.68 -0.75
CA ASP A 59 11.25 19.05 -0.23
C ASP A 59 11.01 17.56 0.02
N ALA A 60 9.90 17.22 0.69
CA ALA A 60 9.55 15.86 0.99
C ALA A 60 9.24 15.03 -0.26
N ALA A 61 8.61 15.62 -1.28
CA ALA A 61 8.18 14.91 -2.48
C ALA A 61 9.34 14.30 -3.27
N TRP A 62 10.52 14.92 -3.23
CA TRP A 62 11.70 14.49 -3.98
C TRP A 62 12.74 13.74 -3.14
N ASP A 63 12.49 13.55 -1.86
CA ASP A 63 13.39 12.79 -0.99
C ASP A 63 13.32 11.28 -1.32
N VAL A 64 14.28 10.84 -2.13
CA VAL A 64 14.38 9.44 -2.59
C VAL A 64 14.68 8.49 -1.44
N ALA A 65 15.40 8.94 -0.41
CA ALA A 65 15.70 8.10 0.76
C ALA A 65 14.42 7.76 1.55
N ARG A 66 13.38 8.57 1.40
CA ARG A 66 12.08 8.39 2.04
C ARG A 66 10.97 7.93 1.08
N ALA A 67 11.31 7.40 -0.10
CA ALA A 67 10.34 6.99 -1.12
C ALA A 67 9.26 6.01 -0.60
N HIS A 68 9.58 5.21 0.42
CA HIS A 68 8.66 4.25 1.05
C HIS A 68 8.13 4.71 2.42
N ALA A 69 8.47 5.92 2.86
CA ALA A 69 8.01 6.47 4.12
C ALA A 69 6.72 7.28 3.96
N TYR A 70 6.12 7.60 5.11
CA TYR A 70 4.97 8.47 5.21
C TYR A 70 5.40 9.78 5.87
N ASP A 71 4.91 10.91 5.35
CA ASP A 71 5.14 12.24 5.92
C ASP A 71 3.84 13.04 5.89
N TRP A 72 3.59 13.84 6.92
CA TRP A 72 2.54 14.85 6.86
C TRP A 72 3.12 16.10 6.21
N VAL A 73 2.52 16.56 5.12
CA VAL A 73 3.08 17.66 4.32
C VAL A 73 2.05 18.73 4.03
N SER A 74 2.53 19.95 3.77
CA SER A 74 1.73 21.03 3.19
C SER A 74 2.54 21.78 2.15
N GLY A 75 1.85 22.40 1.20
CA GLY A 75 2.46 23.20 0.14
C GLY A 75 1.43 23.88 -0.71
N THR A 76 1.89 24.83 -1.52
CA THR A 76 1.05 25.57 -2.47
C THR A 76 1.37 25.19 -3.90
N GLY A 77 0.44 25.48 -4.80
CA GLY A 77 0.58 25.20 -6.22
C GLY A 77 -0.74 25.20 -6.97
N THR A 78 -0.71 24.66 -8.17
CA THR A 78 -1.88 24.62 -9.07
C THR A 78 -2.13 23.24 -9.62
N PHE A 79 -3.39 22.83 -9.75
CA PHE A 79 -3.71 21.62 -10.51
C PHE A 79 -3.44 21.87 -11.99
N ALA A 80 -2.73 20.94 -12.61
CA ALA A 80 -2.50 20.97 -14.04
C ALA A 80 -3.84 20.80 -14.80
N ASP A 81 -3.98 21.50 -15.90
CA ASP A 81 -5.09 21.29 -16.84
C ASP A 81 -4.78 20.08 -17.72
N ARG A 82 -4.97 18.91 -17.12
CA ARG A 82 -4.69 17.59 -17.70
C ARG A 82 -5.79 16.62 -17.32
N GLN A 83 -5.94 15.58 -18.15
CA GLN A 83 -6.85 14.48 -17.87
C GLN A 83 -6.50 13.83 -16.51
N PRO A 84 -7.49 13.58 -15.66
CA PRO A 84 -7.27 12.86 -14.41
C PRO A 84 -6.92 11.39 -14.67
N VAL A 85 -6.23 10.77 -13.72
CA VAL A 85 -5.99 9.33 -13.70
C VAL A 85 -6.99 8.68 -12.76
N LEU A 86 -7.69 7.67 -13.25
CA LEU A 86 -8.62 6.85 -12.47
C LEU A 86 -7.97 5.49 -12.20
N LEU A 87 -7.61 5.21 -10.97
CA LEU A 87 -7.16 3.89 -10.56
C LEU A 87 -8.38 2.98 -10.43
N ASP A 88 -8.47 1.96 -11.28
CA ASP A 88 -9.60 1.02 -11.36
C ASP A 88 -9.61 0.02 -10.22
N ASN A 89 -10.73 -0.68 -10.10
CA ASN A 89 -10.96 -1.80 -9.18
C ASN A 89 -10.72 -1.47 -7.71
N GLN A 90 -11.11 -0.27 -7.29
CA GLN A 90 -11.02 0.16 -5.90
C GLN A 90 -12.30 -0.17 -5.14
N ILE A 91 -12.20 -1.10 -4.20
CA ILE A 91 -13.35 -1.51 -3.38
C ILE A 91 -13.34 -0.72 -2.07
N ARG A 92 -14.49 -0.07 -1.77
CA ARG A 92 -14.73 0.63 -0.52
C ARG A 92 -16.12 0.27 0.01
N ASN A 93 -16.19 -0.18 1.26
CA ASN A 93 -17.45 -0.61 1.90
C ASN A 93 -18.27 -1.60 1.05
N GLY A 94 -17.59 -2.56 0.39
CA GLY A 94 -18.21 -3.55 -0.49
C GLY A 94 -18.67 -3.03 -1.86
N ARG A 95 -18.45 -1.75 -2.17
CA ARG A 95 -18.80 -1.13 -3.45
C ARG A 95 -17.56 -0.97 -4.33
N VAL A 96 -17.70 -1.34 -5.60
CA VAL A 96 -16.66 -1.14 -6.62
C VAL A 96 -16.64 0.32 -7.04
N GLY A 97 -15.46 0.86 -7.24
CA GLY A 97 -15.26 2.24 -7.67
C GLY A 97 -13.86 2.49 -8.23
N VAL A 98 -13.54 3.74 -8.37
CA VAL A 98 -12.25 4.23 -8.84
C VAL A 98 -11.66 5.24 -7.85
N ARG A 99 -10.35 5.33 -7.78
CA ARG A 99 -9.67 6.39 -7.04
C ARG A 99 -9.14 7.42 -8.04
N VAL A 100 -9.38 8.68 -7.75
CA VAL A 100 -9.11 9.79 -8.68
C VAL A 100 -7.80 10.47 -8.33
N TYR A 101 -6.90 10.56 -9.30
CA TYR A 101 -5.63 11.28 -9.17
C TYR A 101 -5.56 12.43 -10.17
N ARG A 102 -4.96 13.54 -9.75
CA ARG A 102 -4.63 14.67 -10.63
C ARG A 102 -3.19 15.11 -10.46
N VAL A 103 -2.62 15.61 -11.53
CA VAL A 103 -1.31 16.25 -11.50
C VAL A 103 -1.43 17.61 -10.83
N PHE A 104 -0.54 17.88 -9.88
CA PHE A 104 -0.42 19.13 -9.17
C PHE A 104 1.00 19.68 -9.38
N ASN A 105 1.11 20.90 -9.88
CA ASN A 105 2.35 21.61 -10.05
C ASN A 105 2.64 22.36 -8.75
N MET A 106 3.65 21.91 -8.03
CA MET A 106 4.09 22.54 -6.78
C MET A 106 4.77 23.87 -7.06
N ASP A 107 4.51 24.85 -6.25
CA ASP A 107 5.23 26.11 -6.30
C ASP A 107 6.72 25.89 -6.04
N LYS A 108 7.54 26.68 -6.69
CA LYS A 108 8.99 26.60 -6.51
C LYS A 108 9.36 27.20 -5.16
N THR A 109 10.10 26.46 -4.36
CA THR A 109 10.89 27.02 -3.27
C THR A 109 12.28 27.34 -3.77
N VAL A 110 12.80 28.51 -3.41
CA VAL A 110 14.19 28.88 -3.65
C VAL A 110 15.00 28.35 -2.47
N ASP A 111 15.89 27.40 -2.75
CA ASP A 111 16.84 26.95 -1.73
C ASP A 111 17.78 28.13 -1.40
N SER A 112 17.68 28.62 -0.17
CA SER A 112 18.45 29.79 0.31
C SER A 112 19.95 29.56 0.33
N VAL A 113 20.39 28.28 0.25
CA VAL A 113 21.82 27.93 0.32
C VAL A 113 22.46 27.83 -1.06
N ASN A 114 21.74 27.27 -2.05
CA ASN A 114 22.31 26.96 -3.37
C ASN A 114 21.68 27.78 -4.52
N GLY A 115 20.68 28.62 -4.25
CA GLY A 115 19.96 29.38 -5.27
C GLY A 115 19.21 28.54 -6.30
N SER A 116 19.15 27.23 -6.11
CA SER A 116 18.44 26.31 -6.99
C SER A 116 16.94 26.37 -6.71
N SER A 117 16.16 26.53 -7.77
CA SER A 117 14.71 26.56 -7.68
C SER A 117 14.17 25.13 -7.81
N MET A 118 13.77 24.54 -6.69
CA MET A 118 13.07 23.26 -6.69
C MET A 118 11.58 23.49 -6.96
N GLY A 119 11.06 22.75 -7.90
CA GLY A 119 9.66 22.70 -8.23
C GLY A 119 9.43 21.39 -8.97
N GLY A 120 8.22 21.10 -9.31
CA GLY A 120 7.89 19.88 -10.06
C GLY A 120 6.43 19.52 -9.90
N SER A 121 6.08 18.35 -10.39
CA SER A 121 4.71 17.87 -10.36
C SER A 121 4.60 16.64 -9.49
N ILE A 122 3.46 16.50 -8.81
CA ILE A 122 3.12 15.36 -7.98
C ILE A 122 1.70 14.89 -8.33
N LEU A 123 1.44 13.60 -8.16
CA LEU A 123 0.08 13.08 -8.20
C LEU A 123 -0.62 13.29 -6.86
N ILE A 124 -1.78 13.94 -6.89
CA ILE A 124 -2.64 14.10 -5.72
C ILE A 124 -3.81 13.12 -5.83
N ASP A 125 -3.97 12.30 -4.81
CA ASP A 125 -5.13 11.44 -4.57
C ASP A 125 -6.29 12.29 -4.05
N LEU A 126 -7.28 12.51 -4.90
CA LEU A 126 -8.48 13.29 -4.59
C LEU A 126 -9.58 12.47 -3.89
N GLY A 127 -9.41 11.17 -3.77
CA GLY A 127 -10.38 10.29 -3.13
C GLY A 127 -11.03 9.29 -4.08
N TRP A 128 -12.06 8.63 -3.58
CA TRP A 128 -12.75 7.51 -4.21
C TRP A 128 -14.13 7.89 -4.70
N LEU A 129 -14.50 7.35 -5.84
CA LEU A 129 -15.83 7.47 -6.44
C LEU A 129 -16.41 6.08 -6.74
N PRO A 130 -17.69 5.84 -6.41
CA PRO A 130 -18.36 4.61 -6.80
C PRO A 130 -18.56 4.56 -8.31
N LEU A 131 -18.44 3.38 -8.90
CA LEU A 131 -18.89 3.11 -10.25
C LEU A 131 -20.35 2.62 -10.25
N ALA A 132 -21.07 2.95 -11.31
CA ALA A 132 -22.35 2.36 -11.58
C ALA A 132 -22.22 0.87 -11.93
N ALA A 133 -23.34 0.12 -11.88
CA ALA A 133 -23.32 -1.32 -12.15
C ALA A 133 -22.84 -1.66 -13.58
N ASN A 134 -23.04 -0.76 -14.54
CA ASN A 134 -22.55 -0.89 -15.91
C ASN A 134 -21.06 -0.53 -16.06
N ARG A 135 -20.38 -0.17 -14.96
CA ARG A 135 -18.96 0.26 -14.93
C ARG A 135 -18.64 1.47 -15.81
N GLU A 136 -19.63 2.30 -16.10
CA GLU A 136 -19.40 3.54 -16.83
C GLU A 136 -18.53 4.49 -16.01
N LEU A 137 -17.51 5.07 -16.68
CA LEU A 137 -16.58 5.97 -16.03
C LEU A 137 -17.24 7.32 -15.75
N PRO A 138 -17.02 7.92 -14.57
CA PRO A 138 -17.62 9.19 -14.21
C PRO A 138 -17.07 10.32 -15.09
N LYS A 139 -17.96 11.20 -15.58
CA LYS A 139 -17.55 12.44 -16.25
C LYS A 139 -17.12 13.44 -15.19
N LEU A 140 -15.81 13.66 -15.10
CA LEU A 140 -15.23 14.55 -14.10
C LEU A 140 -14.98 15.93 -14.72
N ARG A 141 -15.48 16.96 -14.04
CA ARG A 141 -15.16 18.36 -14.37
C ARG A 141 -14.50 18.98 -13.16
N PHE A 142 -13.33 19.56 -13.37
CA PHE A 142 -12.60 20.26 -12.31
C PHE A 142 -12.54 21.74 -12.73
N PRO A 143 -12.93 22.66 -11.85
CA PRO A 143 -12.73 24.07 -12.13
C PRO A 143 -11.22 24.34 -12.23
N LEU A 144 -10.83 25.25 -13.10
CA LEU A 144 -9.49 25.81 -13.09
C LEU A 144 -9.33 26.54 -11.76
N THR A 145 -8.41 26.08 -10.95
CA THR A 145 -8.12 26.71 -9.66
C THR A 145 -6.87 27.55 -9.78
N ASN A 146 -6.91 28.74 -9.22
CA ASN A 146 -5.72 29.54 -8.95
C ASN A 146 -4.81 28.79 -7.95
N ASN A 147 -3.72 29.40 -7.56
CA ASN A 147 -2.83 28.84 -6.55
C ASN A 147 -3.59 28.47 -5.27
N ILE A 148 -3.49 27.22 -4.84
CA ILE A 148 -4.17 26.70 -3.66
C ILE A 148 -3.17 26.04 -2.70
N GLU A 149 -3.48 26.07 -1.42
CA GLU A 149 -2.77 25.30 -0.43
C GLU A 149 -3.36 23.89 -0.35
N VAL A 150 -2.47 22.89 -0.37
CA VAL A 150 -2.80 21.48 -0.17
C VAL A 150 -2.01 20.95 1.02
N ARG A 151 -2.64 20.04 1.76
CA ARG A 151 -1.99 19.31 2.85
C ARG A 151 -2.53 17.89 2.93
N GLY A 152 -1.73 17.01 3.50
CA GLY A 152 -2.14 15.62 3.68
C GLY A 152 -0.99 14.67 3.93
N LEU A 153 -1.26 13.40 3.73
CA LEU A 153 -0.30 12.32 3.92
C LEU A 153 0.44 12.05 2.59
N LEU A 154 1.71 12.37 2.55
CA LEU A 154 2.60 11.97 1.48
C LEU A 154 2.98 10.51 1.69
N ALA A 155 2.69 9.67 0.70
CA ALA A 155 2.77 8.22 0.80
C ALA A 155 3.43 7.62 -0.45
N PRO A 156 4.00 6.41 -0.37
CA PRO A 156 4.33 5.66 -1.57
C PRO A 156 3.06 5.46 -2.42
N PRO A 157 3.18 5.31 -3.74
CA PRO A 157 2.06 4.92 -4.58
C PRO A 157 1.40 3.64 -4.06
N PRO A 158 0.09 3.43 -4.30
CA PRO A 158 -0.57 2.17 -3.95
C PRO A 158 0.20 0.99 -4.52
N SER A 159 0.36 -0.08 -3.72
CA SER A 159 1.07 -1.27 -4.13
C SER A 159 0.47 -1.83 -5.43
N THR A 160 1.32 -1.98 -6.43
CA THR A 160 0.95 -2.61 -7.69
C THR A 160 0.86 -4.11 -7.49
N GLY A 161 -0.31 -4.71 -7.75
CA GLY A 161 -0.40 -6.15 -7.90
C GLY A 161 0.42 -6.64 -9.11
N TRP A 162 0.36 -7.94 -9.39
CA TRP A 162 0.93 -8.50 -10.64
C TRP A 162 0.19 -7.90 -11.82
N ALA A 163 0.81 -6.96 -12.52
CA ALA A 163 0.24 -6.32 -13.70
C ALA A 163 1.16 -6.51 -14.90
N LEU A 164 0.60 -7.12 -15.95
CA LEU A 164 1.25 -7.24 -17.26
C LEU A 164 0.85 -6.03 -18.12
N GLY A 165 1.79 -5.48 -18.88
CA GLY A 165 1.54 -4.37 -19.81
C GLY A 165 1.71 -2.96 -19.16
N PRO A 166 1.40 -1.89 -19.92
CA PRO A 166 1.68 -0.50 -19.52
C PRO A 166 0.89 -0.05 -18.28
N GLY A 167 -0.21 -0.74 -17.96
CA GLY A 167 -0.98 -0.50 -16.75
C GLY A 167 -1.90 0.72 -16.80
N PHE A 168 -2.01 1.43 -17.93
CA PHE A 168 -2.94 2.53 -18.13
C PHE A 168 -3.30 2.72 -19.61
N GLU A 169 -4.48 3.27 -19.87
CA GLU A 169 -4.99 3.59 -21.21
C GLU A 169 -5.84 4.87 -21.16
N LEU A 170 -5.87 5.62 -22.25
CA LEU A 170 -6.75 6.78 -22.37
C LEU A 170 -8.15 6.32 -22.78
N LYS A 171 -9.16 6.63 -21.95
CA LYS A 171 -10.59 6.37 -22.21
C LYS A 171 -11.38 7.67 -22.14
N GLY A 172 -11.71 8.22 -23.31
CA GLY A 172 -12.35 9.52 -23.38
C GLY A 172 -11.47 10.62 -22.76
N ASP A 173 -11.99 11.27 -21.73
CA ASP A 173 -11.30 12.38 -21.07
C ASP A 173 -10.53 11.97 -19.80
N VAL A 174 -10.27 10.68 -19.59
CA VAL A 174 -9.59 10.17 -18.39
C VAL A 174 -8.56 9.12 -18.75
N TRP A 175 -7.49 9.04 -17.98
CA TRP A 175 -6.54 7.92 -17.99
C TRP A 175 -7.06 6.84 -17.04
N LEU A 176 -7.47 5.69 -17.56
CA LEU A 176 -7.82 4.54 -16.74
C LEU A 176 -6.56 3.73 -16.45
N ALA A 177 -6.22 3.57 -15.17
CA ALA A 177 -5.02 2.89 -14.72
C ALA A 177 -5.37 1.71 -13.82
N THR A 178 -4.60 0.63 -13.94
CA THR A 178 -4.66 -0.52 -13.02
C THR A 178 -3.63 -0.41 -11.90
N ARG A 179 -2.67 0.50 -12.06
CA ARG A 179 -1.63 0.82 -11.06
C ARG A 179 -1.23 2.29 -11.18
N ILE A 180 -0.77 2.86 -10.08
CA ILE A 180 -0.16 4.19 -10.06
C ILE A 180 1.36 4.00 -9.99
N ASP A 181 2.02 4.33 -11.08
CA ASP A 181 3.47 4.36 -11.19
C ASP A 181 3.86 5.70 -11.79
N PRO A 182 4.39 6.63 -10.98
CA PRO A 182 4.71 7.98 -11.43
C PRO A 182 5.69 8.02 -12.62
N ASP A 183 6.66 7.11 -12.67
CA ASP A 183 7.66 7.10 -13.74
C ASP A 183 7.04 6.69 -15.09
N THR A 184 6.16 5.69 -15.08
CA THR A 184 5.46 5.25 -16.30
C THR A 184 4.35 6.20 -16.74
N LEU A 185 3.71 6.92 -15.79
CA LEU A 185 2.65 7.87 -16.07
C LEU A 185 3.18 9.24 -16.52
N ALA A 186 4.38 9.62 -16.10
CA ALA A 186 4.93 10.95 -16.38
C ALA A 186 4.93 11.33 -17.87
N PRO A 187 5.34 10.49 -18.83
CA PRO A 187 5.32 10.85 -20.26
C PRO A 187 3.91 11.14 -20.79
N ALA A 188 2.89 10.46 -20.26
CA ALA A 188 1.50 10.64 -20.69
C ALA A 188 0.84 11.88 -20.06
N LEU A 189 1.18 12.18 -18.81
CA LEU A 189 0.54 13.24 -18.04
C LEU A 189 1.26 14.59 -18.14
N LEU A 190 2.58 14.57 -18.39
CA LEU A 190 3.39 15.77 -18.48
C LEU A 190 3.76 16.03 -19.95
N GLN A 191 3.53 17.23 -20.45
CA GLN A 191 4.06 17.58 -21.75
C GLN A 191 5.60 17.58 -21.68
N TRP A 192 6.20 16.65 -22.39
CA TRP A 192 7.65 16.62 -22.53
C TRP A 192 8.10 17.81 -23.38
N THR A 193 8.90 18.69 -22.79
CA THR A 193 9.66 19.68 -23.55
C THR A 193 11.14 19.46 -23.28
N PRO A 194 12.03 19.58 -24.29
CA PRO A 194 13.48 19.38 -24.10
C PRO A 194 14.08 20.27 -23.00
N ALA A 195 13.46 21.42 -22.72
CA ALA A 195 13.91 22.39 -21.71
C ALA A 195 13.42 22.06 -20.28
N ARG A 196 12.48 21.14 -20.12
CA ARG A 196 11.98 20.68 -18.83
C ARG A 196 11.98 19.15 -18.82
N GLN A 197 12.87 18.57 -18.08
CA GLN A 197 12.71 17.17 -17.65
C GLN A 197 11.50 17.12 -16.72
N SER A 198 10.32 17.03 -17.33
CA SER A 198 9.05 16.95 -16.60
C SER A 198 8.98 15.60 -15.90
N ARG A 199 9.24 15.58 -14.60
CA ARG A 199 9.17 14.39 -13.76
C ARG A 199 8.01 14.51 -12.78
N LEU A 200 7.35 13.39 -12.51
CA LEU A 200 6.47 13.27 -11.37
C LEU A 200 7.28 12.85 -10.14
N ALA A 201 6.94 13.42 -9.00
CA ALA A 201 7.49 12.96 -7.73
C ALA A 201 7.18 11.46 -7.52
N PRO A 202 8.10 10.68 -6.94
CA PRO A 202 7.94 9.23 -6.78
C PRO A 202 6.86 8.85 -5.77
N ARG A 203 6.40 9.78 -4.94
CA ARG A 203 5.34 9.58 -3.96
C ARG A 203 4.05 10.28 -4.40
N VAL A 204 2.93 9.92 -3.78
CA VAL A 204 1.62 10.54 -4.01
C VAL A 204 1.15 11.27 -2.77
N LEU A 205 0.48 12.41 -2.94
CA LEU A 205 -0.13 13.14 -1.83
C LEU A 205 -1.58 12.70 -1.67
N ARG A 206 -1.92 12.11 -0.55
CA ARG A 206 -3.29 11.79 -0.13
C ARG A 206 -3.82 12.97 0.67
N LEU A 207 -4.79 13.68 0.11
CA LEU A 207 -5.33 14.90 0.71
C LEU A 207 -5.93 14.66 2.08
N ASP A 208 -5.72 15.63 2.99
CA ASP A 208 -6.44 15.70 4.26
C ASP A 208 -7.96 15.65 4.03
N PRO A 209 -8.67 14.68 4.65
CA PRO A 209 -10.14 14.62 4.55
C PRO A 209 -10.86 15.91 4.97
N ALA A 210 -10.23 16.73 5.81
CA ALA A 210 -10.79 18.01 6.25
C ALA A 210 -10.78 19.10 5.18
N LEU A 211 -10.03 18.94 4.07
CA LEU A 211 -10.03 19.90 2.98
C LEU A 211 -11.32 19.75 2.13
N PRO A 212 -11.98 20.86 1.75
CA PRO A 212 -13.18 20.84 0.92
C PRO A 212 -12.84 20.62 -0.56
N LEU A 213 -11.95 19.68 -0.85
CA LEU A 213 -11.44 19.36 -2.18
C LEU A 213 -11.59 17.86 -2.44
N GLY A 214 -11.95 17.50 -3.67
CA GLY A 214 -12.01 16.10 -4.10
C GLY A 214 -13.25 15.35 -3.62
N PHE A 215 -13.09 14.04 -3.38
CA PHE A 215 -14.16 13.08 -3.17
C PHE A 215 -14.06 12.41 -1.80
N GLU A 216 -14.90 11.40 -1.55
CA GLU A 216 -14.85 10.61 -0.33
C GLU A 216 -13.46 9.98 -0.15
N ARG A 217 -12.82 10.21 0.98
CA ARG A 217 -11.45 9.74 1.25
C ARG A 217 -11.20 9.50 2.73
N ASP A 218 -10.18 8.72 2.96
CA ASP A 218 -9.57 8.45 4.27
C ASP A 218 -8.05 8.49 4.12
N LEU A 219 -7.35 8.34 5.24
CA LEU A 219 -5.90 8.22 5.28
C LEU A 219 -5.46 6.82 5.75
N ASP A 220 -6.28 5.79 5.45
CA ASP A 220 -5.92 4.41 5.76
C ASP A 220 -4.61 4.03 5.04
N VAL A 221 -3.60 3.64 5.80
CA VAL A 221 -2.25 3.36 5.31
C VAL A 221 -2.14 1.98 4.65
N LEU A 222 -3.03 1.06 5.02
CA LEU A 222 -3.04 -0.31 4.51
C LEU A 222 -4.38 -0.70 3.87
N PRO A 223 -4.93 0.09 2.93
CA PRO A 223 -6.22 -0.19 2.35
C PRO A 223 -6.21 -1.54 1.63
N GLY A 224 -7.21 -2.37 1.88
CA GLY A 224 -7.39 -3.65 1.20
C GLY A 224 -6.35 -4.73 1.52
N THR A 225 -5.43 -4.49 2.46
CA THR A 225 -4.44 -5.49 2.87
C THR A 225 -4.92 -6.29 4.09
N MET A 226 -4.34 -7.49 4.26
CA MET A 226 -4.64 -8.31 5.44
C MET A 226 -4.19 -7.59 6.73
N PRO A 227 -5.07 -7.38 7.71
CA PRO A 227 -4.72 -6.70 8.96
C PRO A 227 -3.76 -7.53 9.83
N PRO A 228 -2.99 -6.90 10.74
CA PRO A 228 -2.02 -7.59 11.61
C PRO A 228 -2.63 -8.75 12.40
N GLU A 229 -3.86 -8.62 12.86
CA GLU A 229 -4.57 -9.61 13.68
C GLU A 229 -4.79 -10.93 12.93
N ARG A 230 -5.03 -10.87 11.61
CA ARG A 230 -5.15 -12.08 10.78
C ARG A 230 -3.82 -12.81 10.64
N HIS A 231 -2.70 -12.08 10.54
CA HIS A 231 -1.37 -12.70 10.56
C HIS A 231 -1.10 -13.41 11.88
N LEU A 232 -1.52 -12.82 13.01
CA LEU A 232 -1.44 -13.48 14.31
C LEU A 232 -2.27 -14.76 14.35
N GLY A 233 -3.51 -14.72 13.85
CA GLY A 233 -4.37 -15.89 13.75
C GLY A 233 -3.72 -17.03 12.95
N TYR A 234 -3.13 -16.73 11.80
CA TYR A 234 -2.39 -17.72 11.00
C TYR A 234 -1.14 -18.24 11.71
N ALA A 235 -0.43 -17.40 12.45
CA ALA A 235 0.74 -17.86 13.24
C ALA A 235 0.30 -18.91 14.28
N VAL A 236 -0.78 -18.65 15.01
CA VAL A 236 -1.35 -19.59 15.98
C VAL A 236 -1.75 -20.89 15.30
N GLN A 237 -2.38 -20.87 14.13
CA GLN A 237 -2.73 -22.08 13.38
C GLN A 237 -1.49 -22.90 13.00
N TRP A 238 -0.43 -22.26 12.51
CA TRP A 238 0.79 -22.95 12.14
C TRP A 238 1.47 -23.61 13.35
N PHE A 239 1.54 -22.93 14.49
CA PHE A 239 2.06 -23.53 15.73
C PHE A 239 1.18 -24.67 16.25
N ALA A 240 -0.15 -24.55 16.12
CA ALA A 240 -1.06 -25.63 16.46
C ALA A 240 -0.85 -26.87 15.56
N PHE A 241 -0.57 -26.69 14.25
CA PHE A 241 -0.23 -27.80 13.37
C PHE A 241 1.10 -28.45 13.73
N ALA A 242 2.12 -27.67 14.13
CA ALA A 242 3.38 -28.22 14.62
C ALA A 242 3.16 -29.08 15.87
N LEU A 243 2.36 -28.59 16.82
CA LEU A 243 2.02 -29.31 18.03
C LEU A 243 1.20 -30.58 17.73
N ALA A 244 0.20 -30.48 16.85
CA ALA A 244 -0.61 -31.62 16.43
C ALA A 244 0.24 -32.70 15.76
N ALA A 245 1.18 -32.33 14.88
CA ALA A 245 2.10 -33.26 14.24
C ALA A 245 2.94 -34.01 15.28
N LEU A 246 3.45 -33.30 16.30
CA LEU A 246 4.19 -33.90 17.40
C LEU A 246 3.32 -34.86 18.21
N ILE A 247 2.11 -34.46 18.58
CA ILE A 247 1.16 -35.30 19.34
C ILE A 247 0.81 -36.57 18.57
N ILE A 248 0.49 -36.44 17.27
CA ILE A 248 0.17 -37.57 16.39
C ILE A 248 1.36 -38.54 16.31
N PHE A 249 2.58 -38.01 16.12
CA PHE A 249 3.80 -38.81 16.08
C PHE A 249 3.96 -39.62 17.37
N ILE A 250 3.81 -38.97 18.53
CA ILE A 250 3.89 -39.63 19.83
C ILE A 250 2.79 -40.70 19.95
N MET A 251 1.53 -40.37 19.62
CA MET A 251 0.40 -41.34 19.74
C MET A 251 0.58 -42.56 18.84
N LEU A 252 1.08 -42.40 17.63
CA LEU A 252 1.32 -43.52 16.70
C LEU A 252 2.39 -44.49 17.19
N HIS A 253 3.32 -44.02 18.04
CA HIS A 253 4.40 -44.84 18.56
C HIS A 253 4.11 -45.44 19.97
N PHE A 254 2.96 -45.04 20.57
CA PHE A 254 2.45 -45.68 21.78
C PHE A 254 1.39 -46.71 21.42
N LYS A 255 1.75 -48.00 21.24
CA LYS A 255 0.79 -49.06 20.97
C LYS A 255 0.34 -49.75 22.25
N LYS A 256 -0.96 -50.18 22.28
CA LYS A 256 -1.44 -51.09 23.30
C LYS A 256 -0.78 -52.45 23.17
N VAL A 257 -0.27 -52.97 24.26
CA VAL A 257 0.18 -54.37 24.33
C VAL A 257 -1.09 -55.21 24.60
N GLU A 258 -1.53 -55.95 23.59
CA GLU A 258 -2.54 -57.02 23.81
C GLU A 258 -1.79 -58.20 24.51
N LYS A 259 -2.39 -58.67 25.65
CA LYS A 259 -1.90 -59.87 26.35
C LYS A 259 -2.48 -61.11 25.68
#